data_c7eae0587be3d8979f59b8f8f3f6e8bc
#
_entry.id   c7eae0587be3d8979f59b8f8f3f6e8bc
#
_cell.length_a   1.000
_cell.length_b   1.000
_cell.length_c   1.000
_cell.angle_alpha   90.00
_cell.angle_beta   90.00
_cell.angle_gamma   90.00
#
_symmetry.space_group_name_H-M   'P 1'
#
loop_
_entity.id
_entity.type
_entity.pdbx_description
1 polymer ?
#
loop_
_entity_poly.entity_id
_entity_poly.type
_entity_poly.pdbx_seq_one_letter_code
_entity_poly.pdbx_strand_id
1 'polypeptide(L)'
;MSRTNRRSAIKAMAVGAGVLGISPMIALETEAKPINLNMKRLKNNIKHSACRWCYQNIPLEEFAKNAAEIGLKGIDLLTPEEWDTVEKYGLECSMATDSFANIENGFNEVKNHKHLQESYRPLIEKASKHGIKNVIVFSGNRRGMNDETGFKNCVNGLKPLLEYAQERNVNLVMELLNSKVDHHDYMCDHTEWGVELAKRTEMPNFKLLYDVYHMQIMEGDVIATIKKHHDYINHYHTGGVPGRNEINDSQELYYPAIVKAIIETGFDGYLAQEFIPTYDDKLEALKEGITICDV
;
A
#
# COMPACT_ATOMS: atom_id res chain seq x y z
N MET A 1 -11.60 -41.36 -38.61
CA MET A 1 -12.37 -40.80 -39.74
C MET A 1 -13.11 -39.61 -39.21
N SER A 2 -13.01 -38.39 -39.58
CA SER A 2 -12.44 -37.62 -40.68
C SER A 2 -12.12 -36.24 -40.19
N ARG A 3 -10.92 -35.76 -40.47
CA ARG A 3 -10.48 -34.35 -40.28
C ARG A 3 -11.19 -33.49 -41.35
N THR A 4 -11.79 -32.39 -40.96
CA THR A 4 -12.17 -31.32 -41.90
C THR A 4 -11.50 -30.02 -41.53
N ASN A 5 -10.83 -29.47 -42.50
CA ASN A 5 -9.78 -28.47 -42.55
C ASN A 5 -10.40 -27.05 -42.58
N ARG A 6 -9.86 -26.15 -41.73
CA ARG A 6 -10.16 -24.72 -41.78
C ARG A 6 -9.26 -24.04 -42.78
N ARG A 7 -9.67 -24.01 -44.05
CA ARG A 7 -9.12 -23.10 -45.09
C ARG A 7 -10.07 -23.08 -46.27
N SER A 8 -10.90 -22.04 -46.39
CA SER A 8 -11.42 -21.56 -47.69
C SER A 8 -12.62 -20.66 -47.45
N ALA A 9 -12.40 -19.37 -47.37
CA ALA A 9 -13.41 -18.34 -47.70
C ALA A 9 -12.71 -16.98 -47.84
N ILE A 10 -11.83 -16.90 -48.82
CA ILE A 10 -11.43 -15.62 -49.41
C ILE A 10 -11.56 -15.82 -50.94
N LYS A 11 -12.52 -15.18 -51.57
CA LYS A 11 -12.54 -14.66 -52.93
C LYS A 11 -13.97 -14.41 -53.44
N ALA A 12 -14.26 -13.16 -53.63
CA ALA A 12 -14.95 -12.56 -54.76
C ALA A 12 -15.15 -11.04 -54.43
N MET A 13 -14.33 -10.12 -54.90
CA MET A 13 -14.21 -9.46 -56.21
C MET A 13 -15.57 -8.99 -56.73
N ALA A 14 -15.76 -7.83 -57.20
CA ALA A 14 -15.03 -6.60 -57.53
C ALA A 14 -16.00 -5.76 -58.36
N VAL A 15 -15.74 -4.45 -58.47
CA VAL A 15 -16.04 -3.52 -59.58
C VAL A 15 -17.44 -2.93 -59.61
N GLY A 16 -17.47 -1.64 -59.39
CA GLY A 16 -18.52 -0.69 -59.76
C GLY A 16 -18.07 0.75 -59.46
N ALA A 17 -17.73 1.47 -60.52
CA ALA A 17 -17.14 2.80 -60.49
C ALA A 17 -18.16 3.92 -60.17
N GLY A 18 -17.66 4.95 -59.47
CA GLY A 18 -17.98 6.35 -59.71
C GLY A 18 -19.22 6.93 -59.07
N VAL A 19 -19.01 7.82 -58.11
CA VAL A 19 -19.51 9.20 -58.11
C VAL A 19 -18.86 9.93 -56.93
N LEU A 20 -18.21 11.04 -57.18
CA LEU A 20 -17.69 11.99 -56.20
C LEU A 20 -18.85 12.64 -55.44
N GLY A 21 -18.99 12.29 -54.18
CA GLY A 21 -19.87 12.97 -53.25
C GLY A 21 -19.05 13.39 -52.03
N ILE A 22 -18.80 14.69 -51.88
CA ILE A 22 -18.21 15.29 -50.71
C ILE A 22 -19.23 15.17 -49.58
N SER A 23 -19.06 14.22 -48.66
CA SER A 23 -19.82 14.17 -47.41
C SER A 23 -19.03 14.88 -46.32
N PRO A 24 -19.65 15.77 -45.53
CA PRO A 24 -18.97 16.40 -44.41
C PRO A 24 -18.63 15.33 -43.35
N MET A 25 -17.37 15.33 -42.95
CA MET A 25 -16.93 14.58 -41.75
C MET A 25 -17.71 15.14 -40.56
N ILE A 26 -18.72 14.40 -40.10
CA ILE A 26 -19.29 14.59 -38.76
C ILE A 26 -18.26 14.07 -37.81
N ALA A 27 -17.55 14.97 -37.14
CA ALA A 27 -16.79 14.64 -35.97
C ALA A 27 -17.80 14.12 -34.92
N LEU A 28 -17.81 12.80 -34.64
CA LEU A 28 -18.43 12.28 -33.44
C LEU A 28 -17.58 12.78 -32.27
N GLU A 29 -17.98 13.91 -31.70
CA GLU A 29 -17.61 14.21 -30.32
C GLU A 29 -18.28 13.13 -29.48
N THR A 30 -17.50 12.14 -29.04
CA THR A 30 -17.90 11.26 -27.96
C THR A 30 -17.89 12.11 -26.69
N GLU A 31 -19.02 12.72 -26.37
CA GLU A 31 -19.25 13.24 -25.03
C GLU A 31 -19.05 12.07 -24.05
N ALA A 32 -17.97 12.13 -23.32
CA ALA A 32 -17.80 11.25 -22.14
C ALA A 32 -19.00 11.52 -21.23
N LYS A 33 -19.91 10.55 -21.15
CA LYS A 33 -21.03 10.62 -20.20
C LYS A 33 -20.43 10.85 -18.84
N PRO A 34 -20.87 11.88 -18.07
CA PRO A 34 -20.47 12.00 -16.69
C PRO A 34 -20.88 10.72 -15.97
N ILE A 35 -19.92 10.02 -15.39
CA ILE A 35 -20.15 8.87 -14.52
C ILE A 35 -20.95 9.42 -13.34
N ASN A 36 -22.24 9.14 -13.34
CA ASN A 36 -23.15 9.58 -12.27
C ASN A 36 -22.93 8.66 -11.08
N LEU A 37 -21.85 8.91 -10.36
CA LEU A 37 -21.49 8.20 -9.13
C LEU A 37 -22.42 8.72 -8.02
N ASN A 38 -23.57 8.08 -7.87
CA ASN A 38 -24.31 8.12 -6.60
C ASN A 38 -23.45 7.42 -5.52
N MET A 39 -22.29 8.01 -5.21
CA MET A 39 -21.44 7.51 -4.13
C MET A 39 -22.17 7.75 -2.80
N LYS A 40 -22.53 6.65 -2.14
CA LYS A 40 -22.94 6.73 -0.74
C LYS A 40 -21.79 7.38 0.02
N ARG A 41 -22.07 8.47 0.72
CA ARG A 41 -21.05 9.16 1.51
C ARG A 41 -20.40 8.16 2.48
N LEU A 42 -19.08 8.08 2.45
CA LEU A 42 -18.33 7.20 3.37
C LEU A 42 -18.60 7.59 4.81
N LYS A 43 -18.64 6.61 5.71
CA LYS A 43 -18.80 6.81 7.16
C LYS A 43 -17.59 7.50 7.76
N ASN A 44 -16.39 7.22 7.21
CA ASN A 44 -15.10 7.75 7.65
C ASN A 44 -14.80 7.45 9.13
N ASN A 45 -15.19 6.27 9.62
CA ASN A 45 -14.81 5.79 10.95
C ASN A 45 -13.32 5.40 11.02
N ILE A 46 -12.67 5.27 9.88
CA ILE A 46 -11.23 5.07 9.69
C ILE A 46 -10.76 5.92 8.51
N LYS A 47 -9.51 6.38 8.52
CA LYS A 47 -8.93 7.11 7.39
C LYS A 47 -8.50 6.13 6.31
N HIS A 48 -9.09 6.24 5.13
CA HIS A 48 -8.71 5.40 3.99
C HIS A 48 -7.53 5.99 3.23
N SER A 49 -6.63 5.12 2.81
CA SER A 49 -5.48 5.40 1.95
C SER A 49 -5.31 4.30 0.90
N ALA A 50 -4.35 4.45 -0.03
CA ALA A 50 -3.97 3.41 -0.98
C ALA A 50 -2.49 3.53 -1.34
N CYS A 51 -1.80 2.38 -1.46
CA CYS A 51 -0.39 2.33 -1.80
C CYS A 51 -0.16 2.71 -3.25
N ARG A 52 0.69 3.71 -3.48
CA ARG A 52 1.00 4.26 -4.80
C ARG A 52 1.49 3.20 -5.79
N TRP A 53 2.32 2.27 -5.35
CA TRP A 53 2.92 1.27 -6.21
C TRP A 53 1.92 0.33 -6.88
N CYS A 54 0.75 0.09 -6.27
CA CYS A 54 -0.32 -0.74 -6.85
C CYS A 54 -0.97 -0.08 -8.09
N TYR A 55 -0.81 1.23 -8.25
CA TYR A 55 -1.47 2.07 -9.26
C TYR A 55 -0.47 2.86 -10.13
N GLN A 56 0.80 2.42 -10.22
CA GLN A 56 1.86 3.14 -10.96
C GLN A 56 1.58 3.34 -12.45
N ASN A 57 0.72 2.52 -13.03
CA ASN A 57 0.27 2.66 -14.43
C ASN A 57 -0.70 3.83 -14.66
N ILE A 58 -1.22 4.46 -13.59
CA ILE A 58 -2.04 5.67 -13.65
C ILE A 58 -1.13 6.86 -13.31
N PRO A 59 -1.11 7.95 -14.10
CA PRO A 59 -0.37 9.16 -13.73
C PRO A 59 -0.73 9.63 -12.31
N LEU A 60 0.25 10.07 -11.53
CA LEU A 60 0.03 10.40 -10.11
C LEU A 60 -1.07 11.46 -9.92
N GLU A 61 -1.09 12.49 -10.76
CA GLU A 61 -2.08 13.57 -10.67
C GLU A 61 -3.51 13.06 -10.94
N GLU A 62 -3.66 12.17 -11.91
CA GLU A 62 -4.94 11.51 -12.22
C GLU A 62 -5.35 10.58 -11.08
N PHE A 63 -4.40 9.80 -10.55
CA PHE A 63 -4.65 8.91 -9.41
C PHE A 63 -5.09 9.70 -8.17
N ALA A 64 -4.37 10.78 -7.82
CA ALA A 64 -4.69 11.62 -6.67
C ALA A 64 -6.08 12.26 -6.79
N LYS A 65 -6.44 12.78 -7.96
CA LYS A 65 -7.77 13.33 -8.24
C LYS A 65 -8.87 12.29 -7.99
N ASN A 66 -8.73 11.10 -8.59
CA ASN A 66 -9.72 10.03 -8.44
C ASN A 66 -9.78 9.49 -7.01
N ALA A 67 -8.63 9.34 -6.34
CA ALA A 67 -8.58 8.93 -4.94
C ALA A 67 -9.33 9.90 -4.02
N ALA A 68 -9.17 11.21 -4.23
CA ALA A 68 -9.91 12.23 -3.50
C ALA A 68 -11.42 12.14 -3.78
N GLU A 69 -11.82 11.93 -5.04
CA GLU A 69 -13.22 11.75 -5.44
C GLU A 69 -13.84 10.49 -4.84
N ILE A 70 -13.08 9.38 -4.71
CA ILE A 70 -13.50 8.15 -4.01
C ILE A 70 -13.68 8.43 -2.51
N GLY A 71 -12.95 9.39 -1.95
CA GLY A 71 -13.06 9.79 -0.55
C GLY A 71 -11.88 9.39 0.32
N LEU A 72 -10.77 8.97 -0.26
CA LEU A 72 -9.53 8.72 0.47
C LEU A 72 -9.05 9.98 1.18
N LYS A 73 -8.26 9.78 2.23
CA LYS A 73 -7.62 10.86 3.00
C LYS A 73 -6.12 10.94 2.75
N GLY A 74 -5.53 9.88 2.20
CA GLY A 74 -4.11 9.84 1.92
C GLY A 74 -3.76 8.93 0.75
N ILE A 75 -2.50 9.05 0.30
CA ILE A 75 -1.85 8.07 -0.57
C ILE A 75 -0.61 7.58 0.17
N ASP A 76 -0.39 6.29 0.12
CA ASP A 76 0.62 5.58 0.88
C ASP A 76 1.88 5.33 0.07
N LEU A 77 3.02 5.23 0.77
CA LEU A 77 4.33 4.91 0.19
C LEU A 77 4.76 5.89 -0.91
N LEU A 78 4.61 7.19 -0.62
CA LEU A 78 5.04 8.27 -1.50
C LEU A 78 6.48 8.72 -1.19
N THR A 79 7.21 9.04 -2.26
CA THR A 79 8.50 9.72 -2.17
C THR A 79 8.33 11.23 -2.01
N PRO A 80 9.38 11.96 -1.53
CA PRO A 80 9.27 13.41 -1.32
C PRO A 80 8.86 14.21 -2.56
N GLU A 81 9.22 13.74 -3.75
CA GLU A 81 8.89 14.39 -5.02
C GLU A 81 7.40 14.31 -5.39
N GLU A 82 6.65 13.40 -4.74
CA GLU A 82 5.25 13.12 -5.03
C GLU A 82 4.29 13.87 -4.09
N TRP A 83 4.76 14.35 -2.91
CA TRP A 83 3.90 14.89 -1.85
C TRP A 83 3.11 16.12 -2.30
N ASP A 84 3.78 17.13 -2.90
CA ASP A 84 3.11 18.35 -3.38
C ASP A 84 2.00 18.06 -4.41
N THR A 85 2.14 16.97 -5.17
CA THR A 85 1.13 16.59 -6.16
C THR A 85 -0.15 16.10 -5.50
N VAL A 86 -0.05 15.28 -4.46
CA VAL A 86 -1.24 14.73 -3.79
C VAL A 86 -1.91 15.78 -2.90
N GLU A 87 -1.13 16.68 -2.29
CA GLU A 87 -1.63 17.78 -1.46
C GLU A 87 -2.54 18.75 -2.22
N LYS A 88 -2.31 18.96 -3.53
CA LYS A 88 -3.20 19.76 -4.40
C LYS A 88 -4.64 19.25 -4.43
N TYR A 89 -4.85 17.97 -4.17
CA TYR A 89 -6.17 17.32 -4.13
C TYR A 89 -6.70 17.12 -2.71
N GLY A 90 -6.03 17.70 -1.70
CA GLY A 90 -6.43 17.58 -0.30
C GLY A 90 -6.13 16.22 0.32
N LEU A 91 -5.19 15.46 -0.26
CA LEU A 91 -4.71 14.18 0.26
C LEU A 91 -3.39 14.38 0.99
N GLU A 92 -3.14 13.52 2.00
CA GLU A 92 -1.88 13.48 2.75
C GLU A 92 -1.01 12.31 2.28
N CYS A 93 0.30 12.39 2.46
CA CYS A 93 1.15 11.21 2.43
C CYS A 93 0.96 10.46 3.76
N SER A 94 0.30 9.30 3.72
CA SER A 94 -0.01 8.52 4.93
C SER A 94 1.20 7.74 5.47
N MET A 95 2.12 7.37 4.58
CA MET A 95 3.41 6.73 4.88
C MET A 95 4.45 7.20 3.88
N ALA A 96 5.52 7.84 4.36
CA ALA A 96 6.63 8.26 3.51
C ALA A 96 7.63 7.14 3.28
N THR A 97 8.15 7.07 2.05
CA THR A 97 9.23 6.18 1.64
C THR A 97 10.24 6.92 0.77
N ASP A 98 11.34 6.27 0.42
CA ASP A 98 12.27 6.74 -0.61
C ASP A 98 13.00 5.53 -1.23
N SER A 99 13.66 5.75 -2.35
CA SER A 99 14.33 4.71 -3.15
C SER A 99 15.41 3.90 -2.42
N PHE A 100 15.98 4.44 -1.34
CA PHE A 100 16.96 3.74 -0.51
C PHE A 100 16.31 2.77 0.51
N ALA A 101 15.00 2.89 0.79
CA ALA A 101 14.29 1.99 1.68
C ALA A 101 14.21 0.60 1.04
N ASN A 102 14.92 -0.37 1.61
CA ASN A 102 15.11 -1.67 1.00
C ASN A 102 14.70 -2.79 1.96
N ILE A 103 13.79 -3.66 1.51
CA ILE A 103 13.26 -4.77 2.30
C ILE A 103 14.36 -5.75 2.72
N GLU A 104 15.29 -6.07 1.82
CA GLU A 104 16.30 -7.11 2.04
C GLU A 104 17.51 -6.62 2.86
N ASN A 105 17.86 -5.33 2.72
CA ASN A 105 19.05 -4.74 3.32
C ASN A 105 18.67 -3.71 4.38
N GLY A 106 18.12 -4.20 5.47
CA GLY A 106 17.58 -3.38 6.55
C GLY A 106 18.48 -3.22 7.76
N PHE A 107 17.85 -2.91 8.88
CA PHE A 107 18.53 -2.56 10.14
C PHE A 107 19.12 -3.75 10.92
N ASN A 108 18.80 -5.00 10.56
CA ASN A 108 19.40 -6.17 11.19
C ASN A 108 20.90 -6.37 10.86
N GLU A 109 21.40 -5.69 9.82
CA GLU A 109 22.80 -5.77 9.41
C GLU A 109 23.57 -4.48 9.73
N VAL A 110 24.54 -4.56 10.64
CA VAL A 110 25.36 -3.43 11.10
C VAL A 110 26.05 -2.69 9.95
N LYS A 111 26.43 -3.40 8.88
CA LYS A 111 27.06 -2.80 7.70
C LYS A 111 26.18 -1.75 7.00
N ASN A 112 24.84 -1.86 7.15
CA ASN A 112 23.88 -0.93 6.52
C ASN A 112 23.62 0.31 7.37
N HIS A 113 23.90 0.30 8.68
CA HIS A 113 23.46 1.33 9.61
C HIS A 113 23.90 2.74 9.20
N LYS A 114 25.19 2.90 8.84
CA LYS A 114 25.71 4.21 8.45
C LYS A 114 24.95 4.78 7.26
N HIS A 115 24.80 3.99 6.20
CA HIS A 115 24.10 4.41 4.99
C HIS A 115 22.61 4.70 5.29
N LEU A 116 21.92 3.82 6.01
CA LEU A 116 20.52 4.01 6.36
C LEU A 116 20.34 5.27 7.22
N GLN A 117 21.17 5.47 8.24
CA GLN A 117 21.08 6.66 9.10
C GLN A 117 21.33 7.97 8.33
N GLU A 118 22.30 7.99 7.43
CA GLU A 118 22.57 9.14 6.57
C GLU A 118 21.42 9.42 5.59
N SER A 119 20.75 8.39 5.08
CA SER A 119 19.64 8.49 4.11
C SER A 119 18.29 8.84 4.78
N TYR A 120 17.98 8.23 5.92
CA TYR A 120 16.71 8.48 6.62
C TYR A 120 16.62 9.85 7.27
N ARG A 121 17.73 10.45 7.75
CA ARG A 121 17.70 11.78 8.40
C ARG A 121 17.10 12.87 7.50
N PRO A 122 17.53 13.06 6.24
CA PRO A 122 16.90 14.02 5.34
C PRO A 122 15.42 13.73 5.07
N LEU A 123 15.03 12.45 4.93
CA LEU A 123 13.64 12.06 4.73
C LEU A 123 12.77 12.41 5.94
N ILE A 124 13.23 12.10 7.15
CA ILE A 124 12.54 12.44 8.41
C ILE A 124 12.38 13.97 8.53
N GLU A 125 13.39 14.75 8.18
CA GLU A 125 13.33 16.20 8.23
C GLU A 125 12.32 16.76 7.23
N LYS A 126 12.33 16.27 5.99
CA LYS A 126 11.35 16.64 4.97
C LYS A 126 9.92 16.25 5.41
N ALA A 127 9.73 15.02 5.89
CA ALA A 127 8.44 14.53 6.37
C ALA A 127 7.88 15.42 7.49
N SER A 128 8.70 15.76 8.49
CA SER A 128 8.32 16.67 9.57
C SER A 128 7.86 18.04 9.08
N LYS A 129 8.57 18.63 8.09
CA LYS A 129 8.23 19.94 7.50
C LYS A 129 6.90 19.91 6.75
N HIS A 130 6.55 18.79 6.12
CA HIS A 130 5.26 18.56 5.45
C HIS A 130 4.16 18.05 6.38
N GLY A 131 4.43 17.90 7.69
CA GLY A 131 3.44 17.38 8.64
C GLY A 131 3.20 15.87 8.56
N ILE A 132 3.98 15.15 7.73
CA ILE A 132 3.89 13.70 7.56
C ILE A 132 4.39 13.01 8.83
N LYS A 133 3.60 12.06 9.33
CA LYS A 133 3.83 11.45 10.65
C LYS A 133 4.60 10.14 10.60
N ASN A 134 4.55 9.42 9.49
CA ASN A 134 5.05 8.05 9.40
C ASN A 134 6.08 7.91 8.28
N VAL A 135 7.20 7.29 8.60
CA VAL A 135 8.28 6.92 7.65
C VAL A 135 8.51 5.42 7.79
N ILE A 136 8.40 4.69 6.67
CA ILE A 136 8.57 3.23 6.65
C ILE A 136 10.05 2.84 6.84
N VAL A 137 10.28 1.76 7.59
CA VAL A 137 11.59 1.11 7.77
C VAL A 137 11.47 -0.40 7.66
N PHE A 138 12.56 -1.09 7.34
CA PHE A 138 12.59 -2.53 7.16
C PHE A 138 13.67 -3.20 8.03
N SER A 139 13.36 -4.41 8.53
CA SER A 139 14.32 -5.18 9.32
C SER A 139 15.49 -5.70 8.50
N GLY A 140 15.24 -6.10 7.27
CA GLY A 140 16.19 -6.82 6.43
C GLY A 140 15.99 -8.34 6.48
N ASN A 141 16.67 -9.06 5.58
CA ASN A 141 16.67 -10.52 5.54
C ASN A 141 17.57 -11.12 6.64
N ARG A 142 17.18 -12.26 7.20
CA ARG A 142 17.91 -12.95 8.28
C ARG A 142 19.31 -13.39 7.89
N ARG A 143 19.48 -13.93 6.70
CA ARG A 143 20.77 -14.50 6.24
C ARG A 143 21.42 -15.43 7.29
N GLY A 144 20.59 -16.25 7.94
CA GLY A 144 21.01 -17.17 8.99
C GLY A 144 21.24 -16.53 10.37
N MET A 145 20.93 -15.24 10.54
CA MET A 145 21.03 -14.54 11.82
C MET A 145 19.92 -14.99 12.78
N ASN A 146 20.26 -15.22 14.04
CA ASN A 146 19.28 -15.50 15.10
C ASN A 146 18.59 -14.21 15.57
N ASP A 147 17.45 -14.35 16.24
CA ASP A 147 16.62 -13.23 16.68
C ASP A 147 17.35 -12.28 17.64
N GLU A 148 18.12 -12.79 18.61
CA GLU A 148 18.84 -11.96 19.57
C GLU A 148 19.87 -11.03 18.90
N THR A 149 20.59 -11.55 17.91
CA THR A 149 21.52 -10.75 17.11
C THR A 149 20.75 -9.72 16.27
N GLY A 150 19.63 -10.14 15.67
CA GLY A 150 18.75 -9.25 14.89
C GLY A 150 18.20 -8.11 15.73
N PHE A 151 17.63 -8.40 16.89
CA PHE A 151 17.14 -7.39 17.83
C PHE A 151 18.23 -6.40 18.22
N LYS A 152 19.39 -6.89 18.67
CA LYS A 152 20.52 -6.04 19.05
C LYS A 152 20.94 -5.11 17.92
N ASN A 153 21.06 -5.63 16.71
CA ASN A 153 21.46 -4.86 15.55
C ASN A 153 20.40 -3.83 15.19
N CYS A 154 19.13 -4.24 15.09
CA CYS A 154 18.02 -3.31 14.77
C CYS A 154 17.93 -2.18 15.81
N VAL A 155 17.99 -2.48 17.12
CA VAL A 155 17.99 -1.45 18.15
C VAL A 155 19.14 -0.46 17.97
N ASN A 156 20.36 -0.96 17.77
CA ASN A 156 21.55 -0.11 17.60
C ASN A 156 21.45 0.78 16.35
N GLY A 157 20.89 0.26 15.26
CA GLY A 157 20.74 1.01 14.01
C GLY A 157 19.62 2.03 14.04
N LEU A 158 18.48 1.67 14.67
CA LEU A 158 17.27 2.50 14.73
C LEU A 158 17.34 3.60 15.79
N LYS A 159 17.90 3.33 16.98
CA LYS A 159 17.82 4.25 18.12
C LYS A 159 18.27 5.67 17.81
N PRO A 160 19.41 5.92 17.13
CA PRO A 160 19.81 7.30 16.76
C PRO A 160 18.87 8.00 15.79
N LEU A 161 18.13 7.22 14.98
CA LEU A 161 17.11 7.78 14.09
C LEU A 161 15.77 8.01 14.83
N LEU A 162 15.41 7.16 15.76
CA LEU A 162 14.22 7.31 16.58
C LEU A 162 14.30 8.56 17.46
N GLU A 163 15.46 8.79 18.10
CA GLU A 163 15.74 10.02 18.86
C GLU A 163 15.58 11.27 17.96
N TYR A 164 16.19 11.24 16.78
CA TYR A 164 16.11 12.33 15.80
C TYR A 164 14.68 12.56 15.28
N ALA A 165 13.92 11.48 15.02
CA ALA A 165 12.56 11.51 14.54
C ALA A 165 11.56 11.97 15.62
N GLN A 166 11.79 11.60 16.89
CA GLN A 166 10.96 12.00 18.03
C GLN A 166 10.96 13.52 18.22
N GLU A 167 12.11 14.17 18.14
CA GLU A 167 12.23 15.62 18.19
C GLU A 167 11.45 16.34 17.08
N ARG A 168 11.10 15.60 16.01
CA ARG A 168 10.40 16.09 14.81
C ARG A 168 8.96 15.62 14.70
N ASN A 169 8.46 14.93 15.74
CA ASN A 169 7.12 14.34 15.77
C ASN A 169 6.85 13.37 14.60
N VAL A 170 7.86 12.57 14.23
CA VAL A 170 7.81 11.53 13.19
C VAL A 170 7.99 10.16 13.84
N ASN A 171 7.18 9.20 13.40
CA ASN A 171 7.32 7.80 13.76
C ASN A 171 8.16 7.06 12.71
N LEU A 172 8.99 6.13 13.14
CA LEU A 172 9.56 5.11 12.27
C LEU A 172 8.71 3.86 12.38
N VAL A 173 8.15 3.42 11.26
CA VAL A 173 7.15 2.36 11.23
C VAL A 173 7.72 1.17 10.46
N MET A 174 7.93 0.04 11.18
CA MET A 174 8.48 -1.19 10.58
C MET A 174 7.36 -2.06 10.07
N GLU A 175 7.45 -2.45 8.82
CA GLU A 175 6.47 -3.32 8.19
C GLU A 175 6.69 -4.79 8.54
N LEU A 176 5.59 -5.47 8.86
CA LEU A 176 5.50 -6.92 9.05
C LEU A 176 5.23 -7.57 7.68
N LEU A 177 6.19 -8.35 7.18
CA LEU A 177 6.10 -9.00 5.87
C LEU A 177 6.13 -10.52 5.99
N ASN A 178 5.48 -11.23 5.07
CA ASN A 178 5.54 -12.69 5.07
C ASN A 178 6.85 -13.21 4.46
N SER A 179 7.50 -14.14 5.16
CA SER A 179 8.69 -14.86 4.68
C SER A 179 8.37 -16.16 3.95
N LYS A 180 7.10 -16.61 3.96
CA LYS A 180 6.66 -17.87 3.35
C LYS A 180 6.50 -17.79 1.83
N VAL A 181 6.04 -16.66 1.29
CA VAL A 181 5.63 -16.54 -0.12
C VAL A 181 6.38 -15.41 -0.82
N ASP A 182 6.30 -14.16 -0.30
CA ASP A 182 6.70 -12.98 -1.06
C ASP A 182 8.11 -12.47 -0.72
N HIS A 183 8.50 -12.51 0.56
CA HIS A 183 9.75 -11.91 1.05
C HIS A 183 10.60 -12.95 1.79
N HIS A 184 11.03 -13.98 1.06
CA HIS A 184 11.83 -15.06 1.65
C HIS A 184 12.96 -14.53 2.51
N ASP A 185 13.09 -15.10 3.73
CA ASP A 185 14.13 -14.78 4.69
C ASP A 185 13.98 -13.41 5.39
N TYR A 186 12.89 -12.65 5.17
CA TYR A 186 12.65 -11.39 5.89
C TYR A 186 12.57 -11.63 7.40
N MET A 187 13.16 -10.73 8.21
CA MET A 187 13.35 -11.01 9.64
C MET A 187 12.14 -10.65 10.50
N CYS A 188 11.49 -9.51 10.24
CA CYS A 188 10.30 -9.06 10.96
C CYS A 188 9.03 -9.67 10.35
N ASP A 189 8.94 -10.99 10.36
CA ASP A 189 7.89 -11.77 9.70
C ASP A 189 6.78 -12.27 10.63
N HIS A 190 6.83 -11.91 11.92
CA HIS A 190 5.81 -12.21 12.93
C HIS A 190 5.56 -11.01 13.83
N THR A 191 4.30 -10.83 14.22
CA THR A 191 3.88 -9.70 15.08
C THR A 191 4.63 -9.69 16.41
N GLU A 192 4.80 -10.83 17.06
CA GLU A 192 5.53 -10.93 18.33
C GLU A 192 7.00 -10.49 18.20
N TRP A 193 7.65 -10.76 17.07
CA TRP A 193 9.01 -10.30 16.81
C TRP A 193 9.05 -8.75 16.69
N GLY A 194 8.14 -8.16 15.93
CA GLY A 194 8.03 -6.70 15.79
C GLY A 194 7.75 -6.01 17.14
N VAL A 195 6.84 -6.58 17.95
CA VAL A 195 6.49 -6.08 19.29
C VAL A 195 7.68 -6.17 20.25
N GLU A 196 8.41 -7.28 20.22
CA GLU A 196 9.61 -7.43 21.04
C GLU A 196 10.68 -6.39 20.65
N LEU A 197 10.88 -6.15 19.34
CA LEU A 197 11.77 -5.09 18.89
C LEU A 197 11.31 -3.72 19.40
N ALA A 198 10.00 -3.41 19.32
CA ALA A 198 9.46 -2.15 19.83
C ALA A 198 9.74 -1.96 21.33
N LYS A 199 9.56 -2.99 22.14
CA LYS A 199 9.89 -2.96 23.57
C LYS A 199 11.38 -2.68 23.81
N ARG A 200 12.26 -3.32 23.04
CA ARG A 200 13.71 -3.19 23.21
C ARG A 200 14.25 -1.83 22.73
N THR A 201 13.58 -1.15 21.82
CA THR A 201 13.97 0.22 21.45
C THR A 201 13.70 1.22 22.57
N GLU A 202 12.73 0.96 23.43
CA GLU A 202 12.23 1.85 24.50
C GLU A 202 11.81 3.23 23.96
N MET A 203 11.43 3.31 22.67
CA MET A 203 11.09 4.55 21.98
C MET A 203 9.62 4.54 21.56
N PRO A 204 8.80 5.50 22.02
CA PRO A 204 7.35 5.50 21.76
C PRO A 204 7.00 5.75 20.29
N ASN A 205 7.91 6.34 19.53
CA ASN A 205 7.76 6.63 18.10
C ASN A 205 8.33 5.53 17.18
N PHE A 206 8.72 4.37 17.73
CA PHE A 206 8.90 3.15 16.94
C PHE A 206 7.59 2.38 16.93
N LYS A 207 7.04 2.15 15.76
CA LYS A 207 5.74 1.50 15.56
C LYS A 207 5.81 0.43 14.49
N LEU A 208 4.73 -0.34 14.37
CA LEU A 208 4.57 -1.38 13.36
C LEU A 208 3.52 -0.98 12.34
N LEU A 209 3.75 -1.36 11.10
CA LEU A 209 2.77 -1.48 10.07
C LEU A 209 2.31 -2.93 10.04
N TYR A 210 1.03 -3.15 10.32
CA TYR A 210 0.41 -4.47 10.28
C TYR A 210 -0.25 -4.67 8.92
N ASP A 211 0.42 -5.39 8.04
CA ASP A 211 -0.18 -5.82 6.78
C ASP A 211 -1.00 -7.08 7.00
N VAL A 212 -2.32 -6.95 6.85
CA VAL A 212 -3.29 -8.04 7.07
C VAL A 212 -3.03 -9.20 6.11
N TYR A 213 -2.65 -8.92 4.84
CA TYR A 213 -2.31 -9.96 3.88
C TYR A 213 -1.10 -10.77 4.34
N HIS A 214 -0.03 -10.10 4.72
CA HIS A 214 1.20 -10.76 5.16
C HIS A 214 0.97 -11.56 6.45
N MET A 215 0.28 -10.99 7.42
CA MET A 215 0.10 -11.64 8.72
C MET A 215 -0.93 -12.78 8.67
N GLN A 216 -1.92 -12.72 7.76
CA GLN A 216 -2.78 -13.88 7.51
C GLN A 216 -1.97 -15.09 7.02
N ILE A 217 -1.02 -14.88 6.11
CA ILE A 217 -0.14 -15.94 5.58
C ILE A 217 0.77 -16.52 6.68
N MET A 218 1.31 -15.66 7.54
CA MET A 218 2.27 -16.06 8.57
C MET A 218 1.62 -16.65 9.82
N GLU A 219 0.61 -15.99 10.35
CA GLU A 219 0.11 -16.23 11.70
C GLU A 219 -1.38 -16.65 11.71
N GLY A 220 -2.22 -16.05 10.84
CA GLY A 220 -3.67 -16.13 10.97
C GLY A 220 -4.16 -15.40 12.22
N ASP A 221 -5.38 -15.73 12.69
CA ASP A 221 -6.02 -15.16 13.89
C ASP A 221 -5.86 -13.62 14.02
N VAL A 222 -5.99 -12.93 12.87
CA VAL A 222 -5.69 -11.52 12.66
C VAL A 222 -6.37 -10.62 13.68
N ILE A 223 -7.67 -10.83 13.97
CA ILE A 223 -8.44 -9.98 14.89
C ILE A 223 -7.92 -10.08 16.32
N ALA A 224 -7.60 -11.29 16.79
CA ALA A 224 -7.07 -11.46 18.13
C ALA A 224 -5.68 -10.84 18.26
N THR A 225 -4.82 -11.00 17.26
CA THR A 225 -3.49 -10.42 17.20
C THR A 225 -3.54 -8.88 17.20
N ILE A 226 -4.41 -8.28 16.38
CA ILE A 226 -4.63 -6.81 16.35
C ILE A 226 -5.07 -6.32 17.74
N LYS A 227 -6.10 -6.93 18.35
CA LYS A 227 -6.59 -6.52 19.67
C LYS A 227 -5.54 -6.63 20.77
N LYS A 228 -4.68 -7.65 20.69
CA LYS A 228 -3.60 -7.87 21.67
C LYS A 228 -2.47 -6.85 21.55
N HIS A 229 -2.14 -6.43 20.33
CA HIS A 229 -0.93 -5.65 20.05
C HIS A 229 -1.19 -4.24 19.52
N HIS A 230 -2.43 -3.75 19.55
CA HIS A 230 -2.83 -2.46 18.97
C HIS A 230 -1.96 -1.27 19.39
N ASP A 231 -1.44 -1.25 20.63
CA ASP A 231 -0.58 -0.17 21.15
C ASP A 231 0.72 0.02 20.35
N TYR A 232 1.17 -1.05 19.67
CA TYR A 232 2.38 -1.04 18.87
C TYR A 232 2.12 -0.76 17.39
N ILE A 233 0.86 -0.87 16.92
CA ILE A 233 0.49 -0.75 15.52
C ILE A 233 0.02 0.66 15.23
N ASN A 234 0.61 1.31 14.22
CA ASN A 234 0.30 2.69 13.83
C ASN A 234 -0.17 2.82 12.38
N HIS A 235 -0.19 1.73 11.62
CA HIS A 235 -0.59 1.70 10.23
C HIS A 235 -1.07 0.30 9.84
N TYR A 236 -2.01 0.22 8.90
CA TYR A 236 -2.53 -1.04 8.40
C TYR A 236 -2.53 -1.08 6.88
N HIS A 237 -2.14 -2.24 6.31
CA HIS A 237 -2.31 -2.57 4.90
C HIS A 237 -3.33 -3.69 4.71
N THR A 238 -3.93 -3.74 3.51
CA THR A 238 -4.91 -4.76 3.11
C THR A 238 -4.45 -5.48 1.85
N GLY A 239 -4.87 -6.73 1.69
CA GLY A 239 -4.71 -7.49 0.45
C GLY A 239 -5.48 -8.81 0.54
N GLY A 240 -6.00 -9.30 -0.58
CA GLY A 240 -6.72 -10.57 -0.63
C GLY A 240 -5.80 -11.77 -0.47
N VAL A 241 -6.17 -12.73 0.37
CA VAL A 241 -5.43 -13.99 0.54
C VAL A 241 -6.26 -15.14 -0.04
N PRO A 242 -5.69 -15.95 -0.93
CA PRO A 242 -4.35 -15.87 -1.52
C PRO A 242 -4.24 -14.84 -2.64
N GLY A 243 -3.02 -14.48 -3.03
CA GLY A 243 -2.70 -13.81 -4.29
C GLY A 243 -2.54 -12.30 -4.25
N ARG A 244 -2.81 -11.65 -3.09
CA ARG A 244 -2.67 -10.19 -2.90
C ARG A 244 -3.52 -9.35 -3.86
N ASN A 245 -4.67 -9.90 -4.30
CA ASN A 245 -5.61 -9.21 -5.19
C ASN A 245 -6.73 -8.54 -4.39
N GLU A 246 -7.89 -8.28 -5.05
CA GLU A 246 -9.06 -7.66 -4.45
C GLU A 246 -9.48 -8.30 -3.12
N ILE A 247 -10.07 -7.48 -2.24
CA ILE A 247 -10.48 -7.92 -0.88
C ILE A 247 -11.98 -8.27 -0.76
N ASN A 248 -12.61 -8.54 -1.90
CA ASN A 248 -14.02 -8.96 -1.99
C ASN A 248 -14.19 -10.47 -1.69
N ASP A 249 -15.31 -11.06 -2.11
CA ASP A 249 -15.66 -12.47 -1.84
C ASP A 249 -14.77 -13.50 -2.56
N SER A 250 -13.79 -13.08 -3.35
CA SER A 250 -12.88 -13.97 -4.08
C SER A 250 -11.69 -14.47 -3.23
N GLN A 251 -11.62 -14.08 -1.96
CA GLN A 251 -10.50 -14.36 -1.04
C GLN A 251 -11.03 -14.78 0.36
N GLU A 252 -10.14 -15.20 1.27
CA GLU A 252 -10.54 -15.90 2.52
C GLU A 252 -10.81 -14.98 3.73
N LEU A 253 -10.42 -13.67 3.69
CA LEU A 253 -10.53 -12.75 4.81
C LEU A 253 -11.87 -12.01 4.81
N TYR A 254 -12.49 -11.86 5.99
CA TYR A 254 -13.68 -11.04 6.14
C TYR A 254 -13.33 -9.63 6.65
N TYR A 255 -12.93 -8.75 5.74
CA TYR A 255 -12.45 -7.40 6.04
C TYR A 255 -13.41 -6.54 6.87
N PRO A 256 -14.76 -6.59 6.71
CA PRO A 256 -15.63 -5.79 7.58
C PRO A 256 -15.48 -6.10 9.07
N ALA A 257 -15.20 -7.35 9.46
CA ALA A 257 -14.95 -7.71 10.86
C ALA A 257 -13.56 -7.25 11.33
N ILE A 258 -12.55 -7.36 10.46
CA ILE A 258 -11.19 -6.92 10.76
C ILE A 258 -11.17 -5.40 11.00
N VAL A 259 -11.77 -4.62 10.10
CA VAL A 259 -11.80 -3.15 10.22
C VAL A 259 -12.58 -2.70 11.45
N LYS A 260 -13.71 -3.36 11.79
CA LYS A 260 -14.40 -3.09 13.06
C LYS A 260 -13.50 -3.32 14.26
N ALA A 261 -12.74 -4.43 14.26
CA ALA A 261 -11.81 -4.72 15.35
C ALA A 261 -10.71 -3.65 15.45
N ILE A 262 -10.19 -3.14 14.33
CA ILE A 262 -9.24 -2.02 14.31
C ILE A 262 -9.87 -0.76 14.92
N ILE A 263 -11.07 -0.38 14.48
CA ILE A 263 -11.77 0.81 15.00
C ILE A 263 -12.06 0.68 16.51
N GLU A 264 -12.45 -0.50 16.98
CA GLU A 264 -12.72 -0.76 18.40
C GLU A 264 -11.49 -0.56 19.30
N THR A 265 -10.26 -0.60 18.76
CA THR A 265 -9.04 -0.29 19.53
C THR A 265 -8.84 1.21 19.79
N GLY A 266 -9.63 2.08 19.16
CA GLY A 266 -9.45 3.53 19.20
C GLY A 266 -8.41 4.02 18.16
N PHE A 267 -8.07 3.21 17.17
CA PHE A 267 -7.13 3.57 16.11
C PHE A 267 -7.65 4.75 15.27
N ASP A 268 -6.82 5.77 15.08
CA ASP A 268 -7.12 7.01 14.33
C ASP A 268 -6.21 7.25 13.12
N GLY A 269 -5.36 6.26 12.80
CA GLY A 269 -4.44 6.29 11.67
C GLY A 269 -5.08 5.88 10.34
N TYR A 270 -4.25 5.40 9.43
CA TYR A 270 -4.64 5.02 8.07
C TYR A 270 -4.74 3.51 7.89
N LEU A 271 -5.77 3.09 7.14
CA LEU A 271 -5.90 1.77 6.52
C LEU A 271 -5.67 1.96 5.03
N ALA A 272 -4.53 1.48 4.52
CA ALA A 272 -4.17 1.62 3.12
C ALA A 272 -4.48 0.34 2.33
N GLN A 273 -5.10 0.51 1.16
CA GLN A 273 -5.34 -0.58 0.23
C GLN A 273 -4.03 -0.90 -0.49
N GLU A 274 -3.52 -2.11 -0.28
CA GLU A 274 -2.26 -2.58 -0.89
C GLU A 274 -2.45 -3.87 -1.69
N PHE A 275 -3.65 -4.16 -2.10
CA PHE A 275 -3.90 -5.24 -3.04
C PHE A 275 -3.51 -4.85 -4.48
N ILE A 276 -3.18 -5.84 -5.30
CA ILE A 276 -2.85 -5.67 -6.71
C ILE A 276 -4.13 -5.83 -7.53
N PRO A 277 -4.69 -4.73 -8.08
CA PRO A 277 -5.95 -4.81 -8.80
C PRO A 277 -5.86 -5.67 -10.07
N THR A 278 -6.81 -6.60 -10.23
CA THR A 278 -6.97 -7.43 -11.43
C THR A 278 -8.04 -6.92 -12.38
N TYR A 279 -8.90 -5.99 -11.95
CA TYR A 279 -9.92 -5.37 -12.78
C TYR A 279 -9.29 -4.57 -13.93
N ASP A 280 -9.99 -4.51 -15.08
CA ASP A 280 -9.61 -3.62 -16.18
C ASP A 280 -9.59 -2.16 -15.72
N ASP A 281 -10.62 -1.73 -14.96
CA ASP A 281 -10.64 -0.46 -14.25
C ASP A 281 -10.15 -0.64 -12.81
N LYS A 282 -8.88 -0.27 -12.58
CA LYS A 282 -8.24 -0.37 -11.26
C LYS A 282 -8.82 0.56 -10.21
N LEU A 283 -9.42 1.68 -10.64
CA LEU A 283 -10.06 2.62 -9.73
C LEU A 283 -11.40 2.09 -9.22
N GLU A 284 -12.11 1.29 -10.02
CA GLU A 284 -13.33 0.61 -9.58
C GLU A 284 -12.98 -0.47 -8.52
N ALA A 285 -11.88 -1.21 -8.72
CA ALA A 285 -11.38 -2.15 -7.70
C ALA A 285 -11.03 -1.42 -6.38
N LEU A 286 -10.35 -0.27 -6.48
CA LEU A 286 -10.04 0.56 -5.31
C LEU A 286 -11.29 1.00 -4.57
N LYS A 287 -12.28 1.49 -5.29
CA LYS A 287 -13.56 1.94 -4.74
C LYS A 287 -14.34 0.80 -4.07
N GLU A 288 -14.31 -0.38 -4.64
CA GLU A 288 -14.88 -1.58 -4.01
C GLU A 288 -14.18 -1.88 -2.69
N GLY A 289 -12.85 -1.93 -2.67
CA GLY A 289 -12.05 -2.16 -1.47
C GLY A 289 -12.34 -1.14 -0.36
N ILE A 290 -12.39 0.15 -0.71
CA ILE A 290 -12.78 1.22 0.24
C ILE A 290 -14.19 0.99 0.78
N THR A 291 -15.15 0.63 -0.07
CA THR A 291 -16.55 0.39 0.33
C THR A 291 -16.67 -0.78 1.31
N ILE A 292 -15.89 -1.85 1.09
CA ILE A 292 -15.84 -3.03 1.98
C ILE A 292 -15.29 -2.65 3.36
N CYS A 293 -14.30 -1.76 3.39
CA CYS A 293 -13.65 -1.30 4.62
C CYS A 293 -14.35 -0.15 5.34
N ASP A 294 -15.35 0.50 4.72
CA ASP A 294 -16.11 1.62 5.32
C ASP A 294 -17.25 1.12 6.22
N VAL A 295 -16.93 0.63 7.42
CA VAL A 295 -17.84 -0.07 8.35
C VAL A 295 -18.34 0.81 9.49
#